data_a1f49d87f9376efeb8629e9975ce3253
#
_entry.id   a1f49d87f9376efeb8629e9975ce3253
#
_cell.length_a   1.000
_cell.length_b   1.000
_cell.length_c   1.000
_cell.angle_alpha   90.00
_cell.angle_beta   90.00
_cell.angle_gamma   90.00
#
_symmetry.space_group_name_H-M   'P 1'
#
loop_
_entity.id
_entity.type
_entity.pdbx_description
1 polymer ?
#
loop_
_entity_poly.entity_id
_entity_poly.type
_entity_poly.pdbx_seq_one_letter_code
_entity_poly.pdbx_strand_id
1 'polypeptide(L)'
;MRSVLFLASLPLMLCATTVRAQMPVSPLTITETKIVRFAPTLPVGGYAQEGSCESEALMVTRPGAWRCSVANAIHDPCFPVPTNHEQLVCDAYPAPKAEGFVLKLMKPLPESPHLDRKPEPWVFRLADNSICNATLPANGHPKRWKCTVYIRDQVRPDGVVTALTPGNIWMADKFPESAIGTQGAKPEKIPVKMIWE
;
A
#
# COMPACT_ATOMS: atom_id res chain seq x y z
N MET A 1 -23.32 -11.25 81.42
CA MET A 1 -23.12 -10.63 80.14
C MET A 1 -21.64 -10.74 79.81
N ARG A 2 -21.28 -11.65 78.89
CA ARG A 2 -19.88 -11.83 78.44
C ARG A 2 -19.83 -11.42 76.99
N SER A 3 -19.08 -10.31 76.69
CA SER A 3 -18.81 -9.83 75.34
C SER A 3 -17.65 -10.64 74.75
N VAL A 4 -17.89 -11.25 73.60
CA VAL A 4 -16.84 -11.93 72.76
C VAL A 4 -16.43 -11.03 71.66
N LEU A 5 -15.14 -10.56 71.69
CA LEU A 5 -14.51 -9.84 70.57
C LEU A 5 -14.06 -10.85 69.51
N PHE A 6 -14.61 -10.74 68.29
CA PHE A 6 -14.09 -11.40 67.09
C PHE A 6 -13.04 -10.51 66.41
N LEU A 7 -11.78 -10.97 66.42
CA LEU A 7 -10.73 -10.43 65.60
C LEU A 7 -10.81 -11.00 64.16
N ALA A 8 -11.17 -10.16 63.22
CA ALA A 8 -11.16 -10.53 61.82
C ALA A 8 -9.76 -10.27 61.25
N SER A 9 -9.04 -11.32 60.89
CA SER A 9 -7.78 -11.28 60.18
C SER A 9 -8.03 -11.14 58.65
N LEU A 10 -7.64 -9.99 58.07
CA LEU A 10 -7.65 -9.79 56.63
C LEU A 10 -6.37 -10.43 56.01
N PRO A 11 -6.48 -11.27 54.97
CA PRO A 11 -5.31 -11.73 54.25
C PRO A 11 -4.84 -10.63 53.24
N LEU A 12 -3.60 -10.21 53.34
CA LEU A 12 -2.93 -9.37 52.40
C LEU A 12 -2.65 -10.19 51.12
N MET A 13 -3.44 -9.98 50.06
CA MET A 13 -3.10 -10.49 48.72
C MET A 13 -1.99 -9.65 48.09
N LEU A 14 -0.78 -10.19 48.05
CA LEU A 14 0.33 -9.65 47.22
C LEU A 14 0.00 -9.94 45.73
N CYS A 15 -0.46 -8.93 45.01
CA CYS A 15 -0.49 -8.95 43.55
C CYS A 15 0.95 -8.85 43.00
N ALA A 16 1.53 -9.97 42.60
CA ALA A 16 2.78 -10.00 41.86
C ALA A 16 2.53 -9.47 40.40
N THR A 17 2.83 -8.23 40.16
CA THR A 17 2.85 -7.66 38.79
C THR A 17 4.05 -8.20 38.03
N THR A 18 3.82 -9.20 37.17
CA THR A 18 4.81 -9.68 36.21
C THR A 18 5.05 -8.59 35.15
N VAL A 19 6.12 -7.82 35.33
CA VAL A 19 6.63 -6.94 34.29
C VAL A 19 7.17 -7.82 33.13
N ARG A 20 6.40 -7.94 32.06
CA ARG A 20 6.89 -8.52 30.82
C ARG A 20 7.93 -7.56 30.23
N ALA A 21 9.20 -7.95 30.32
CA ALA A 21 10.25 -7.29 29.56
C ALA A 21 9.92 -7.36 28.06
N GLN A 22 9.51 -6.24 27.45
CA GLN A 22 9.45 -6.12 25.99
C GLN A 22 10.88 -6.21 25.49
N MET A 23 11.19 -7.28 24.76
CA MET A 23 12.45 -7.35 24.02
C MET A 23 12.54 -6.13 23.10
N PRO A 24 13.65 -5.37 23.12
CA PRO A 24 13.83 -4.28 22.18
C PRO A 24 13.83 -4.88 20.76
N VAL A 25 12.83 -4.54 19.96
CA VAL A 25 12.84 -4.84 18.52
C VAL A 25 13.96 -3.98 17.95
N SER A 26 15.07 -4.62 17.58
CA SER A 26 16.17 -3.93 16.89
C SER A 26 15.59 -3.20 15.67
N PRO A 27 15.82 -1.89 15.52
CA PRO A 27 15.35 -1.18 14.35
C PRO A 27 15.98 -1.83 13.11
N LEU A 28 15.13 -2.29 12.18
CA LEU A 28 15.58 -2.83 10.90
C LEU A 28 16.38 -1.74 10.18
N THR A 29 17.69 -1.88 10.15
CA THR A 29 18.57 -0.94 9.46
C THR A 29 18.38 -1.13 7.96
N ILE A 30 17.74 -0.17 7.30
CA ILE A 30 17.62 -0.16 5.84
C ILE A 30 18.93 0.38 5.29
N THR A 31 19.63 -0.42 4.50
CA THR A 31 20.90 -0.05 3.86
C THR A 31 20.73 0.45 2.44
N GLU A 32 19.65 0.02 1.77
CA GLU A 32 19.30 0.43 0.42
C GLU A 32 17.80 0.30 0.16
N THR A 33 17.26 1.04 -0.79
CA THR A 33 15.89 0.88 -1.29
C THR A 33 15.89 -0.12 -2.44
N LYS A 34 15.12 -1.20 -2.30
CA LYS A 34 14.97 -2.20 -3.37
C LYS A 34 13.94 -1.72 -4.39
N ILE A 35 14.35 -1.64 -5.66
CA ILE A 35 13.45 -1.33 -6.78
C ILE A 35 13.10 -2.63 -7.51
N VAL A 36 11.81 -2.89 -7.71
CA VAL A 36 11.29 -4.11 -8.32
C VAL A 36 10.26 -3.77 -9.39
N ARG A 37 10.40 -4.37 -10.57
CA ARG A 37 9.33 -4.31 -11.58
C ARG A 37 8.17 -5.18 -11.13
N PHE A 38 7.00 -4.56 -10.99
CA PHE A 38 5.79 -5.29 -10.60
C PHE A 38 5.31 -6.18 -11.76
N ALA A 39 5.06 -7.43 -11.46
CA ALA A 39 4.40 -8.38 -12.38
C ALA A 39 3.23 -9.01 -11.62
N PRO A 40 1.98 -8.73 -12.00
CA PRO A 40 0.84 -9.32 -11.34
C PRO A 40 0.78 -10.82 -11.62
N THR A 41 0.32 -11.57 -10.63
CA THR A 41 -0.04 -12.99 -10.80
C THR A 41 -1.51 -13.09 -11.16
N LEU A 42 -1.88 -14.14 -11.91
CA LEU A 42 -3.29 -14.42 -12.16
C LEU A 42 -3.99 -14.77 -10.84
N PRO A 43 -5.11 -14.11 -10.52
CA PRO A 43 -5.89 -14.47 -9.35
C PRO A 43 -6.46 -15.89 -9.48
N VAL A 44 -6.39 -16.65 -8.40
CA VAL A 44 -6.86 -18.03 -8.37
C VAL A 44 -8.38 -18.07 -8.30
N GLY A 45 -9.03 -18.74 -9.26
CA GLY A 45 -10.48 -18.98 -9.23
C GLY A 45 -11.35 -17.77 -9.58
N GLY A 46 -10.77 -16.68 -10.08
CA GLY A 46 -11.50 -15.48 -10.50
C GLY A 46 -12.16 -15.67 -11.87
N TYR A 47 -13.42 -15.23 -12.01
CA TYR A 47 -14.06 -15.10 -13.32
C TYR A 47 -13.45 -13.93 -14.09
N ALA A 48 -13.16 -14.15 -15.38
CA ALA A 48 -12.76 -13.07 -16.25
C ALA A 48 -13.95 -12.14 -16.53
N GLN A 49 -13.74 -10.84 -16.35
CA GLN A 49 -14.71 -9.81 -16.75
C GLN A 49 -14.34 -9.31 -18.14
N GLU A 50 -15.34 -8.99 -18.96
CA GLU A 50 -15.10 -8.44 -20.29
C GLU A 50 -15.02 -6.91 -20.23
N GLY A 51 -14.11 -6.34 -21.03
CA GLY A 51 -13.93 -4.90 -21.08
C GLY A 51 -12.94 -4.45 -22.16
N SER A 52 -12.64 -3.18 -22.17
CA SER A 52 -11.72 -2.58 -23.15
C SER A 52 -10.79 -1.57 -22.49
N CYS A 53 -9.58 -1.45 -23.03
CA CYS A 53 -8.60 -0.48 -22.60
C CYS A 53 -8.39 0.53 -23.74
N GLU A 54 -8.49 1.81 -23.42
CA GLU A 54 -8.47 2.87 -24.43
C GLU A 54 -7.26 3.79 -24.31
N SER A 55 -6.62 3.78 -23.16
CA SER A 55 -5.45 4.61 -22.88
C SER A 55 -4.47 3.90 -21.97
N GLU A 56 -3.26 4.42 -21.93
CA GLU A 56 -2.28 4.03 -20.91
C GLU A 56 -2.73 4.43 -19.50
N ALA A 57 -2.19 3.70 -18.52
CA ALA A 57 -2.44 3.99 -17.13
C ALA A 57 -1.97 5.41 -16.74
N LEU A 58 -2.78 6.07 -15.92
CA LEU A 58 -2.42 7.37 -15.35
C LEU A 58 -1.67 7.23 -14.01
N MET A 59 -1.94 6.13 -13.29
CA MET A 59 -1.29 5.88 -12.00
C MET A 59 0.13 5.35 -12.15
N VAL A 60 0.41 4.66 -13.25
CA VAL A 60 1.69 4.00 -13.53
C VAL A 60 2.27 4.51 -14.83
N THR A 61 3.46 5.10 -14.76
CA THR A 61 4.18 5.55 -15.95
C THR A 61 5.15 4.46 -16.40
N ARG A 62 4.65 3.43 -17.08
CA ARG A 62 5.50 2.42 -17.70
C ARG A 62 4.80 1.80 -18.91
N PRO A 63 5.58 1.30 -19.90
CA PRO A 63 5.02 0.54 -21.02
C PRO A 63 4.24 -0.68 -20.56
N GLY A 64 3.10 -0.92 -21.17
CA GLY A 64 2.25 -2.07 -20.88
C GLY A 64 1.39 -1.93 -19.62
N ALA A 65 1.27 -0.75 -19.03
CA ALA A 65 0.27 -0.44 -18.03
C ALA A 65 -0.91 0.29 -18.68
N TRP A 66 -2.12 -0.19 -18.46
CA TRP A 66 -3.32 0.27 -19.15
C TRP A 66 -4.39 0.78 -18.21
N ARG A 67 -5.19 1.71 -18.70
CA ARG A 67 -6.43 2.16 -18.10
C ARG A 67 -7.58 1.53 -18.87
N CYS A 68 -8.41 0.76 -18.18
CA CYS A 68 -9.43 -0.05 -18.79
C CYS A 68 -10.82 0.26 -18.21
N SER A 69 -11.85 0.04 -19.03
CA SER A 69 -13.25 0.15 -18.65
C SER A 69 -13.87 -1.23 -18.61
N VAL A 70 -14.51 -1.57 -17.48
CA VAL A 70 -15.25 -2.80 -17.25
C VAL A 70 -16.62 -2.43 -16.71
N ALA A 71 -17.68 -2.82 -17.39
CA ALA A 71 -19.02 -2.35 -17.12
C ALA A 71 -19.05 -0.79 -17.09
N ASN A 72 -19.32 -0.19 -15.97
CA ASN A 72 -19.33 1.27 -15.79
C ASN A 72 -18.21 1.78 -14.88
N ALA A 73 -17.19 0.96 -14.63
CA ALA A 73 -16.07 1.31 -13.77
C ALA A 73 -14.77 1.42 -14.57
N ILE A 74 -13.89 2.31 -14.12
CA ILE A 74 -12.56 2.49 -14.67
C ILE A 74 -11.56 1.84 -13.72
N HIS A 75 -10.69 1.00 -14.28
CA HIS A 75 -9.63 0.30 -13.59
C HIS A 75 -8.26 0.78 -14.09
N ASP A 76 -7.43 1.23 -13.18
CA ASP A 76 -6.11 1.79 -13.45
C ASP A 76 -5.17 1.51 -12.25
N PRO A 77 -4.12 0.73 -12.41
CA PRO A 77 -3.61 0.12 -13.64
C PRO A 77 -4.14 -1.29 -13.93
N CYS A 78 -4.10 -1.67 -15.21
CA CYS A 78 -4.24 -3.03 -15.68
C CYS A 78 -2.95 -3.45 -16.40
N PHE A 79 -2.52 -4.70 -16.23
CA PHE A 79 -1.27 -5.20 -16.80
C PHE A 79 -1.52 -6.46 -17.64
N PRO A 80 -0.95 -6.57 -18.87
CA PRO A 80 -1.07 -7.76 -19.67
C PRO A 80 -0.53 -9.01 -18.98
N VAL A 81 -1.22 -10.12 -19.17
CA VAL A 81 -0.75 -11.43 -18.73
C VAL A 81 0.34 -11.89 -19.71
N PRO A 82 1.55 -12.22 -19.26
CA PRO A 82 2.66 -12.56 -20.16
C PRO A 82 2.38 -13.74 -21.09
N THR A 83 1.54 -14.68 -20.67
CA THR A 83 1.20 -15.90 -21.41
C THR A 83 -0.06 -15.78 -22.26
N ASN A 84 -0.82 -14.68 -22.12
CA ASN A 84 -2.06 -14.46 -22.84
C ASN A 84 -2.34 -12.96 -23.07
N HIS A 85 -2.04 -12.48 -24.27
CA HIS A 85 -2.19 -11.06 -24.64
C HIS A 85 -3.64 -10.57 -24.76
N GLU A 86 -4.62 -11.47 -24.72
CA GLU A 86 -6.05 -11.13 -24.69
C GLU A 86 -6.56 -10.89 -23.26
N GLN A 87 -5.70 -11.07 -22.26
CA GLN A 87 -6.05 -10.91 -20.87
C GLN A 87 -5.13 -9.92 -20.16
N LEU A 88 -5.74 -9.16 -19.25
CA LEU A 88 -5.02 -8.30 -18.30
C LEU A 88 -5.41 -8.67 -16.87
N VAL A 89 -4.55 -8.30 -15.91
CA VAL A 89 -4.90 -8.28 -14.50
C VAL A 89 -5.05 -6.83 -14.07
N CYS A 90 -6.23 -6.46 -13.60
CA CYS A 90 -6.57 -5.12 -13.13
C CYS A 90 -6.64 -5.09 -11.60
N ASP A 91 -6.42 -3.92 -11.03
CA ASP A 91 -6.50 -3.66 -9.57
C ASP A 91 -5.60 -4.57 -8.70
N ALA A 92 -4.59 -5.19 -9.31
CA ALA A 92 -3.59 -5.94 -8.56
C ALA A 92 -2.50 -5.00 -8.01
N TYR A 93 -2.19 -5.14 -6.73
CA TYR A 93 -1.15 -4.37 -6.05
C TYR A 93 -0.19 -5.30 -5.32
N PRO A 94 1.06 -4.89 -5.10
CA PRO A 94 2.01 -5.66 -4.30
C PRO A 94 1.71 -5.54 -2.78
N ALA A 95 0.47 -5.85 -2.40
CA ALA A 95 -0.05 -5.81 -1.04
C ALA A 95 -0.81 -7.11 -0.72
N PRO A 96 -0.94 -7.49 0.55
CA PRO A 96 -1.74 -8.64 0.95
C PRO A 96 -3.18 -8.53 0.46
N LYS A 97 -3.71 -9.62 -0.09
CA LYS A 97 -5.11 -9.73 -0.56
C LYS A 97 -5.48 -8.77 -1.71
N ALA A 98 -4.50 -8.23 -2.42
CA ALA A 98 -4.69 -7.33 -3.56
C ALA A 98 -4.36 -8.04 -4.88
N GLU A 99 -4.97 -9.20 -5.12
CA GLU A 99 -4.71 -10.04 -6.30
C GLU A 99 -5.32 -9.45 -7.59
N GLY A 100 -6.29 -8.54 -7.44
CA GLY A 100 -7.01 -7.98 -8.58
C GLY A 100 -8.00 -8.97 -9.21
N PHE A 101 -8.34 -8.72 -10.48
CA PHE A 101 -9.22 -9.59 -11.26
C PHE A 101 -8.72 -9.71 -12.71
N VAL A 102 -9.17 -10.74 -13.41
CA VAL A 102 -8.84 -10.96 -14.83
C VAL A 102 -9.81 -10.16 -15.71
N LEU A 103 -9.27 -9.33 -16.60
CA LEU A 103 -9.98 -8.66 -17.67
C LEU A 103 -9.72 -9.39 -18.98
N LYS A 104 -10.77 -9.85 -19.68
CA LYS A 104 -10.70 -10.32 -21.05
C LYS A 104 -11.00 -9.17 -22.00
N LEU A 105 -10.11 -8.92 -22.93
CA LEU A 105 -10.25 -7.82 -23.89
C LEU A 105 -11.37 -8.11 -24.91
N MET A 106 -12.26 -7.15 -25.06
CA MET A 106 -13.28 -7.15 -26.13
C MET A 106 -12.72 -6.69 -27.48
N LYS A 107 -11.60 -5.95 -27.46
CA LYS A 107 -10.85 -5.49 -28.64
C LYS A 107 -9.35 -5.47 -28.31
N PRO A 108 -8.47 -5.58 -29.31
CA PRO A 108 -7.02 -5.50 -29.09
C PRO A 108 -6.61 -4.21 -28.38
N LEU A 109 -5.52 -4.27 -27.64
CA LEU A 109 -4.91 -3.08 -27.05
C LEU A 109 -4.45 -2.12 -28.14
N PRO A 110 -4.62 -0.79 -27.97
CA PRO A 110 -4.04 0.18 -28.87
C PRO A 110 -2.51 0.16 -28.79
N GLU A 111 -1.84 0.78 -29.76
CA GLU A 111 -0.40 1.00 -29.64
C GLU A 111 -0.10 1.90 -28.44
N SER A 112 0.93 1.51 -27.67
CA SER A 112 1.39 2.30 -26.54
C SER A 112 2.33 3.41 -27.03
N PRO A 113 1.97 4.70 -26.92
CA PRO A 113 2.82 5.80 -27.37
C PRO A 113 3.99 6.09 -26.41
N HIS A 114 4.08 5.43 -25.27
CA HIS A 114 5.00 5.80 -24.18
C HIS A 114 6.09 4.77 -23.89
N LEU A 115 6.59 4.11 -24.92
CA LEU A 115 7.68 3.13 -24.80
C LEU A 115 8.96 3.71 -24.16
N ASP A 116 9.17 5.03 -24.26
CA ASP A 116 10.41 5.70 -23.81
C ASP A 116 10.32 6.37 -22.44
N ARG A 117 9.18 6.31 -21.76
CA ARG A 117 9.05 6.92 -20.42
C ARG A 117 9.77 6.09 -19.39
N LYS A 118 10.54 6.76 -18.54
CA LYS A 118 11.12 6.11 -17.35
C LYS A 118 9.99 5.71 -16.42
N PRO A 119 10.01 4.47 -15.91
CA PRO A 119 9.08 4.04 -14.88
C PRO A 119 9.14 4.97 -13.67
N GLU A 120 7.99 5.27 -13.09
CA GLU A 120 7.88 6.04 -11.87
C GLU A 120 7.32 5.17 -10.74
N PRO A 121 7.75 5.41 -9.49
CA PRO A 121 7.17 4.73 -8.35
C PRO A 121 5.65 4.91 -8.30
N TRP A 122 4.92 3.82 -8.25
CA TRP A 122 3.47 3.86 -8.11
C TRP A 122 2.98 3.19 -6.84
N VAL A 123 3.73 2.18 -6.36
CA VAL A 123 3.55 1.57 -5.04
C VAL A 123 4.91 1.48 -4.37
N PHE A 124 4.95 1.70 -3.06
CA PHE A 124 6.15 1.48 -2.28
C PHE A 124 5.81 1.10 -0.84
N ARG A 125 6.78 0.45 -0.18
CA ARG A 125 6.70 0.09 1.22
C ARG A 125 7.68 0.92 2.03
N LEU A 126 7.21 1.54 3.07
CA LEU A 126 8.01 2.35 4.00
C LEU A 126 8.67 1.50 5.11
N ALA A 127 9.58 2.13 5.85
CA ALA A 127 10.25 1.51 7.00
C ALA A 127 9.29 1.09 8.10
N ASP A 128 8.19 1.84 8.29
CA ASP A 128 7.11 1.55 9.24
C ASP A 128 6.14 0.45 8.78
N ASN A 129 6.43 -0.19 7.61
CA ASN A 129 5.63 -1.22 6.94
C ASN A 129 4.34 -0.72 6.29
N SER A 130 4.05 0.56 6.28
CA SER A 130 2.95 1.06 5.47
C SER A 130 3.22 0.85 3.97
N ILE A 131 2.15 0.54 3.23
CA ILE A 131 2.16 0.40 1.78
C ILE A 131 1.43 1.60 1.21
N CYS A 132 2.12 2.34 0.35
CA CYS A 132 1.62 3.57 -0.24
C CYS A 132 1.38 3.37 -1.74
N ASN A 133 0.14 3.62 -2.17
CA ASN A 133 -0.30 3.50 -3.56
C ASN A 133 -0.49 4.89 -4.17
N ALA A 134 -0.05 5.07 -5.42
CA ALA A 134 -0.31 6.30 -6.16
C ALA A 134 -1.82 6.58 -6.24
N THR A 135 -2.17 7.85 -6.23
CA THR A 135 -3.53 8.31 -6.50
C THR A 135 -3.58 8.98 -7.86
N LEU A 136 -4.71 8.90 -8.52
CA LEU A 136 -4.91 9.65 -9.77
C LEU A 136 -4.65 11.14 -9.52
N PRO A 137 -3.87 11.82 -10.38
CA PRO A 137 -3.74 13.26 -10.33
C PRO A 137 -5.13 13.88 -10.52
N ALA A 138 -5.57 14.69 -9.58
CA ALA A 138 -6.84 15.40 -9.68
C ALA A 138 -6.59 16.91 -9.77
N ASN A 139 -7.24 17.56 -10.74
CA ASN A 139 -7.33 19.03 -10.84
C ASN A 139 -5.97 19.78 -10.75
N GLY A 140 -4.95 19.29 -11.46
CA GLY A 140 -3.63 19.91 -11.47
C GLY A 140 -2.79 19.72 -10.22
N HIS A 141 -3.26 18.93 -9.25
CA HIS A 141 -2.46 18.56 -8.10
C HIS A 141 -1.37 17.54 -8.47
N PRO A 142 -0.17 17.63 -7.86
CA PRO A 142 0.89 16.66 -8.09
C PRO A 142 0.45 15.27 -7.62
N LYS A 143 1.08 14.24 -8.21
CA LYS A 143 0.92 12.85 -7.79
C LYS A 143 1.14 12.72 -6.28
N ARG A 144 0.26 12.00 -5.61
CA ARG A 144 0.33 11.68 -4.19
C ARG A 144 0.16 10.19 -4.00
N TRP A 145 0.52 9.69 -2.83
CA TRP A 145 0.35 8.29 -2.48
C TRP A 145 -0.42 8.18 -1.18
N LYS A 146 -1.52 7.44 -1.21
CA LYS A 146 -2.25 7.07 0.01
C LYS A 146 -1.59 5.86 0.64
N CYS A 147 -1.29 5.95 1.92
CA CYS A 147 -0.65 4.88 2.67
C CYS A 147 -1.66 4.14 3.52
N THR A 148 -1.47 2.83 3.62
CA THR A 148 -2.25 1.93 4.45
C THR A 148 -1.34 1.02 5.23
N VAL A 149 -1.75 0.62 6.41
CA VAL A 149 -1.09 -0.39 7.23
C VAL A 149 -2.01 -1.59 7.41
N TYR A 150 -1.42 -2.79 7.41
CA TYR A 150 -2.12 -4.05 7.62
C TYR A 150 -1.90 -4.52 9.05
N ILE A 151 -2.94 -4.48 9.88
CA ILE A 151 -2.90 -4.91 11.28
C ILE A 151 -3.93 -6.01 11.46
N ARG A 152 -3.50 -7.23 11.80
CA ARG A 152 -4.37 -8.38 12.02
C ARG A 152 -5.42 -8.55 10.92
N ASP A 153 -4.98 -8.56 9.66
CA ASP A 153 -5.82 -8.65 8.47
C ASP A 153 -6.78 -7.48 8.20
N GLN A 154 -6.71 -6.42 8.97
CA GLN A 154 -7.45 -5.19 8.72
C GLN A 154 -6.57 -4.17 8.00
N VAL A 155 -7.14 -3.54 6.98
CA VAL A 155 -6.51 -2.41 6.27
C VAL A 155 -6.94 -1.12 6.98
N ARG A 156 -5.97 -0.29 7.36
CA ARG A 156 -6.24 1.01 7.98
C ARG A 156 -5.51 2.12 7.24
N PRO A 157 -6.15 3.28 7.04
CA PRO A 157 -5.46 4.48 6.57
C PRO A 157 -4.27 4.82 7.49
N ASP A 158 -3.15 5.22 6.89
CA ASP A 158 -1.91 5.52 7.61
C ASP A 158 -1.22 6.79 7.08
N GLY A 159 -1.96 7.60 6.36
CA GLY A 159 -1.53 8.92 5.90
C GLY A 159 -1.27 9.04 4.40
N VAL A 160 -0.59 10.11 4.04
CA VAL A 160 -0.33 10.49 2.65
C VAL A 160 1.14 10.87 2.47
N VAL A 161 1.78 10.31 1.45
CA VAL A 161 3.10 10.75 0.98
C VAL A 161 2.91 11.79 -0.12
N THR A 162 3.62 12.89 -0.03
CA THR A 162 3.54 14.01 -0.98
C THR A 162 4.79 14.18 -1.84
N ALA A 163 5.91 13.62 -1.41
CA ALA A 163 7.16 13.65 -2.15
C ALA A 163 8.01 12.41 -1.88
N LEU A 164 8.78 12.02 -2.90
CA LEU A 164 9.83 11.01 -2.81
C LEU A 164 11.16 11.64 -3.21
N THR A 165 12.16 11.46 -2.38
CA THR A 165 13.53 11.91 -2.66
C THR A 165 14.38 10.69 -3.01
N PRO A 166 14.84 10.55 -4.28
CA PRO A 166 15.72 9.47 -4.71
C PRO A 166 17.08 9.50 -4.01
N GLY A 167 17.66 8.33 -3.82
CA GLY A 167 18.99 8.12 -3.25
C GLY A 167 19.29 6.63 -3.13
N ASN A 168 20.43 6.26 -2.54
CA ASN A 168 20.68 4.85 -2.20
C ASN A 168 19.58 4.32 -1.28
N ILE A 169 19.18 5.14 -0.32
CA ILE A 169 17.94 4.98 0.45
C ILE A 169 17.01 6.10 0.02
N TRP A 170 15.88 5.75 -0.58
CA TRP A 170 14.86 6.73 -0.92
C TRP A 170 14.14 7.18 0.35
N MET A 171 13.77 8.46 0.40
CA MET A 171 13.05 9.05 1.52
C MET A 171 11.67 9.51 1.07
N ALA A 172 10.66 9.24 1.87
CA ALA A 172 9.29 9.67 1.66
C ALA A 172 8.92 10.79 2.66
N ASP A 173 8.31 11.85 2.17
CA ASP A 173 7.71 12.90 3.00
C ASP A 173 6.25 12.51 3.30
N LYS A 174 6.03 11.91 4.47
CA LYS A 174 4.73 11.35 4.90
C LYS A 174 4.04 12.25 5.91
N PHE A 175 2.79 12.59 5.64
CA PHE A 175 1.88 13.17 6.63
C PHE A 175 1.05 12.03 7.24
N PRO A 176 1.03 11.87 8.58
CA PRO A 176 0.15 10.89 9.22
C PRO A 176 -1.32 11.26 8.99
N GLU A 177 -2.21 10.27 9.07
CA GLU A 177 -3.65 10.46 8.83
C GLU A 177 -4.25 11.58 9.69
N SER A 178 -3.82 11.69 10.93
CA SER A 178 -4.26 12.73 11.88
C SER A 178 -3.83 14.16 11.51
N ALA A 179 -2.82 14.30 10.65
CA ALA A 179 -2.29 15.60 10.24
C ALA A 179 -2.84 16.08 8.89
N ILE A 180 -3.64 15.25 8.19
CA ILE A 180 -4.23 15.60 6.90
C ILE A 180 -5.20 16.76 7.09
N GLY A 181 -4.99 17.85 6.34
CA GLY A 181 -5.79 19.08 6.44
C GLY A 181 -5.41 20.01 7.59
N THR A 182 -4.45 19.66 8.43
CA THR A 182 -3.97 20.52 9.51
C THR A 182 -3.02 21.58 8.95
N GLN A 183 -3.35 22.85 9.10
CA GLN A 183 -2.52 23.96 8.66
C GLN A 183 -1.19 23.98 9.44
N GLY A 184 -0.06 24.08 8.71
CA GLY A 184 1.28 24.12 9.31
C GLY A 184 1.85 22.75 9.71
N ALA A 185 1.12 21.65 9.50
CA ALA A 185 1.66 20.31 9.69
C ALA A 185 2.92 20.12 8.82
N LYS A 186 3.93 19.44 9.38
CA LYS A 186 5.16 19.09 8.66
C LYS A 186 5.18 17.59 8.38
N PRO A 187 5.68 17.16 7.21
CA PRO A 187 5.85 15.73 6.94
C PRO A 187 6.96 15.13 7.79
N GLU A 188 6.82 13.87 8.10
CA GLU A 188 7.90 13.04 8.62
C GLU A 188 8.67 12.42 7.46
N LYS A 189 10.01 12.38 7.56
CA LYS A 189 10.86 11.72 6.58
C LYS A 189 11.03 10.25 6.95
N ILE A 190 10.45 9.37 6.15
CA ILE A 190 10.48 7.92 6.38
C ILE A 190 11.27 7.23 5.28
N PRO A 191 12.23 6.34 5.60
CA PRO A 191 12.94 5.56 4.60
C PRO A 191 12.00 4.62 3.84
N VAL A 192 12.25 4.46 2.54
CA VAL A 192 11.55 3.53 1.67
C VAL A 192 12.32 2.21 1.60
N LYS A 193 11.67 1.11 1.96
CA LYS A 193 12.26 -0.24 1.87
C LYS A 193 12.24 -0.79 0.46
N MET A 194 11.12 -0.60 -0.23
CA MET A 194 10.88 -1.21 -1.54
C MET A 194 10.00 -0.30 -2.39
N ILE A 195 10.33 -0.22 -3.67
CA ILE A 195 9.57 0.48 -4.69
C ILE A 195 9.15 -0.53 -5.75
N TRP A 196 7.91 -0.44 -6.22
CA TRP A 196 7.42 -1.14 -7.40
C TRP A 196 7.14 -0.14 -8.53
N GLU A 197 7.69 -0.50 -9.71
CA GLU A 197 7.57 0.22 -10.98
C GLU A 197 6.81 -0.60 -12.02
#